data_6a0503c236abc00a117f86443a8010f7
#
_entry.id   6a0503c236abc00a117f86443a8010f7
#
_cell.length_a   1.000
_cell.length_b   1.000
_cell.length_c   1.000
_cell.angle_alpha   90.00
_cell.angle_beta   90.00
_cell.angle_gamma   90.00
#
_symmetry.space_group_name_H-M   'P 1'
#
loop_
_entity.id
_entity.type
_entity.pdbx_description
1 polymer ?
#
loop_
_entity_poly.entity_id
_entity_poly.type
_entity_poly.pdbx_seq_one_letter_code
_entity_poly.pdbx_strand_id
1 'polypeptide(L)'
;MRVPVWNIEGQQVGEIELRPEVFEARIHMSLMHQALVRQLANARLGTHKTKTRGEVHYSGRKLWPQKHTGRARQGSRDAPQWYHGGVVFGPRPRSYQQKMPKKMRRAALRSALSVKAKEGQILVLDRLELPEPRTKLMKEILERLPVGQSVLILLADPHENIKRATHNLPNVAYLHPMCLNIRDLFKYETLIIPQDVLPIIEDWLTRPVVPKKFVSASTGAALKAG
;
A
#
# COMPACT_ATOMS: atom_id res chain seq x y z
N MET A 1 -11.33 23.22 10.18
CA MET A 1 -12.05 22.32 11.10
C MET A 1 -11.31 22.24 12.41
N ARG A 2 -11.99 22.41 13.57
CA ARG A 2 -11.38 22.28 14.89
C ARG A 2 -11.60 20.87 15.43
N VAL A 3 -10.57 20.29 16.02
CA VAL A 3 -10.60 18.94 16.58
C VAL A 3 -10.01 18.99 18.00
N PRO A 4 -10.61 18.28 18.97
CA PRO A 4 -10.08 18.23 20.32
C PRO A 4 -8.73 17.51 20.38
N VAL A 5 -7.83 18.00 21.20
CA VAL A 5 -6.55 17.37 21.52
C VAL A 5 -6.69 16.63 22.84
N TRP A 6 -6.30 15.36 22.83
CA TRP A 6 -6.41 14.45 23.98
C TRP A 6 -5.03 14.16 24.57
N ASN A 7 -4.98 13.87 25.84
CA ASN A 7 -3.80 13.29 26.48
C ASN A 7 -3.90 11.77 26.57
N ILE A 8 -2.85 11.10 27.01
CA ILE A 8 -2.80 9.65 27.20
C ILE A 8 -3.80 9.15 28.26
N GLU A 9 -4.23 10.03 29.16
CA GLU A 9 -5.20 9.73 30.21
C GLU A 9 -6.66 9.81 29.75
N GLY A 10 -6.91 10.21 28.50
CA GLY A 10 -8.24 10.36 27.95
C GLY A 10 -8.95 11.68 28.32
N GLN A 11 -8.18 12.69 28.70
CA GLN A 11 -8.70 14.02 29.00
C GLN A 11 -8.46 14.95 27.80
N GLN A 12 -9.40 15.84 27.55
CA GLN A 12 -9.25 16.86 26.52
C GLN A 12 -8.40 18.01 27.06
N VAL A 13 -7.26 18.28 26.43
CA VAL A 13 -6.30 19.32 26.85
C VAL A 13 -6.52 20.62 26.09
N GLY A 14 -7.01 20.57 24.86
CA GLY A 14 -7.19 21.76 24.03
C GLY A 14 -7.87 21.43 22.71
N GLU A 15 -7.82 22.39 21.81
CA GLU A 15 -8.31 22.24 20.43
C GLU A 15 -7.22 22.67 19.45
N ILE A 16 -7.14 21.99 18.31
CA ILE A 16 -6.25 22.33 17.21
C ILE A 16 -7.04 22.56 15.93
N GLU A 17 -6.61 23.51 15.12
CA GLU A 17 -7.21 23.78 13.82
C GLU A 17 -6.45 23.01 12.72
N LEU A 18 -7.16 22.11 12.05
CA LEU A 18 -6.64 21.33 10.93
C LEU A 18 -6.71 22.14 9.64
N ARG A 19 -5.69 22.04 8.78
CA ARG A 19 -5.66 22.74 7.48
C ARG A 19 -6.81 22.28 6.56
N PRO A 20 -7.68 23.19 6.10
CA PRO A 20 -8.84 22.84 5.26
C PRO A 20 -8.44 22.21 3.92
N GLU A 21 -7.27 22.57 3.38
CA GLU A 21 -6.75 22.00 2.13
C GLU A 21 -6.52 20.47 2.18
N VAL A 22 -6.32 19.92 3.39
CA VAL A 22 -6.04 18.50 3.62
C VAL A 22 -7.27 17.79 4.18
N PHE A 23 -7.93 18.37 5.17
CA PHE A 23 -8.99 17.71 5.95
C PHE A 23 -10.41 18.14 5.56
N GLU A 24 -10.56 19.20 4.75
CA GLU A 24 -11.83 19.65 4.17
C GLU A 24 -11.78 19.65 2.64
N ALA A 25 -10.87 18.90 2.04
CA ALA A 25 -10.73 18.81 0.60
C ALA A 25 -11.95 18.13 -0.06
N ARG A 26 -12.16 18.43 -1.34
CA ARG A 26 -13.23 17.80 -2.11
C ARG A 26 -13.08 16.27 -2.13
N ILE A 27 -14.15 15.57 -1.79
CA ILE A 27 -14.18 14.10 -1.77
C ILE A 27 -14.36 13.55 -3.19
N HIS A 28 -13.38 12.77 -3.65
CA HIS A 28 -13.36 12.12 -4.95
C HIS A 28 -13.37 10.60 -4.81
N MET A 29 -14.56 9.99 -4.74
CA MET A 29 -14.76 8.54 -4.57
C MET A 29 -14.03 7.72 -5.64
N SER A 30 -14.13 8.13 -6.91
CA SER A 30 -13.48 7.43 -8.02
C SER A 30 -11.94 7.41 -7.91
N LEU A 31 -11.32 8.51 -7.45
CA LEU A 31 -9.87 8.57 -7.23
C LEU A 31 -9.43 7.69 -6.06
N MET A 32 -10.21 7.66 -4.99
CA MET A 32 -9.93 6.78 -3.83
C MET A 32 -10.00 5.30 -4.24
N HIS A 33 -11.04 4.91 -4.98
CA HIS A 33 -11.17 3.56 -5.52
C HIS A 33 -10.01 3.20 -6.46
N GLN A 34 -9.68 4.08 -7.42
CA GLN A 34 -8.56 3.84 -8.35
C GLN A 34 -7.22 3.71 -7.63
N ALA A 35 -6.98 4.51 -6.59
CA ALA A 35 -5.76 4.43 -5.79
C ALA A 35 -5.68 3.15 -4.97
N LEU A 36 -6.81 2.66 -4.42
CA LEU A 36 -6.90 1.38 -3.73
C LEU A 36 -6.61 0.21 -4.67
N VAL A 37 -7.30 0.15 -5.82
CA VAL A 37 -7.09 -0.91 -6.83
C VAL A 37 -5.64 -0.94 -7.29
N ARG A 38 -5.06 0.25 -7.56
CA ARG A 38 -3.63 0.37 -7.90
C ARG A 38 -2.73 -0.20 -6.80
N GLN A 39 -2.97 0.13 -5.53
CA GLN A 39 -2.15 -0.34 -4.42
C GLN A 39 -2.22 -1.86 -4.28
N LEU A 40 -3.42 -2.44 -4.37
CA LEU A 40 -3.63 -3.89 -4.34
C LEU A 40 -2.97 -4.59 -5.54
N ALA A 41 -3.08 -4.02 -6.74
CA ALA A 41 -2.44 -4.56 -7.94
C ALA A 41 -0.90 -4.54 -7.82
N ASN A 42 -0.33 -3.44 -7.29
CA ASN A 42 1.12 -3.30 -7.11
C ASN A 42 1.70 -4.24 -6.02
N ALA A 43 0.87 -4.73 -5.11
CA ALA A 43 1.29 -5.71 -4.11
C ALA A 43 1.41 -7.13 -4.67
N ARG A 44 0.85 -7.40 -5.86
CA ARG A 44 0.91 -8.73 -6.49
C ARG A 44 2.26 -8.96 -7.15
N LEU A 45 2.94 -10.03 -6.78
CA LEU A 45 4.25 -10.42 -7.35
C LEU A 45 4.14 -10.93 -8.79
N GLY A 46 3.06 -11.66 -9.12
CA GLY A 46 2.81 -12.17 -10.46
C GLY A 46 3.76 -13.28 -10.91
N THR A 47 4.29 -14.09 -10.00
CA THR A 47 5.28 -15.14 -10.24
C THR A 47 4.69 -16.47 -10.70
N HIS A 48 3.35 -16.57 -10.83
CA HIS A 48 2.68 -17.79 -11.27
C HIS A 48 3.06 -18.17 -12.69
N LYS A 49 3.37 -19.44 -12.88
CA LYS A 49 3.80 -20.00 -14.16
C LYS A 49 3.31 -21.44 -14.31
N THR A 50 2.94 -21.81 -15.52
CA THR A 50 2.75 -23.21 -15.95
C THR A 50 3.80 -23.57 -16.99
N LYS A 51 4.18 -24.85 -17.06
CA LYS A 51 5.11 -25.33 -18.06
C LYS A 51 4.42 -25.44 -19.41
N THR A 52 4.97 -24.78 -20.40
CA THR A 52 4.57 -24.97 -21.81
C THR A 52 5.14 -26.25 -22.34
N ARG A 53 4.69 -26.70 -23.53
CA ARG A 53 5.17 -27.89 -24.21
C ARG A 53 6.70 -27.96 -24.30
N GLY A 54 7.37 -26.83 -24.59
CA GLY A 54 8.83 -26.78 -24.67
C GLY A 54 9.57 -26.83 -23.33
N GLU A 55 8.85 -26.67 -22.23
CA GLU A 55 9.42 -26.64 -20.86
C GLU A 55 9.15 -27.93 -20.07
N VAL A 56 8.24 -28.78 -20.59
CA VAL A 56 7.96 -30.10 -20.00
C VAL A 56 9.07 -31.05 -20.38
N HIS A 57 9.63 -31.73 -19.39
CA HIS A 57 10.71 -32.69 -19.62
C HIS A 57 10.16 -34.07 -20.03
N TYR A 58 10.04 -34.27 -21.31
CA TYR A 58 9.70 -35.57 -21.90
C TYR A 58 10.67 -35.92 -23.04
N SER A 59 10.67 -37.22 -23.43
CA SER A 59 11.39 -37.68 -24.62
C SER A 59 10.80 -37.02 -25.87
N GLY A 60 11.63 -36.41 -26.69
CA GLY A 60 11.23 -35.86 -27.99
C GLY A 60 10.90 -36.95 -29.07
N ARG A 61 11.03 -38.22 -28.67
CA ARG A 61 10.75 -39.36 -29.60
C ARG A 61 9.28 -39.35 -29.99
N LYS A 62 9.03 -39.59 -31.30
CA LYS A 62 7.69 -39.84 -31.82
C LYS A 62 7.10 -41.11 -31.19
N LEU A 63 5.83 -41.07 -30.76
CA LEU A 63 5.19 -42.15 -30.01
C LEU A 63 5.04 -43.44 -30.84
N TRP A 64 4.69 -43.32 -32.13
CA TRP A 64 4.58 -44.42 -33.08
C TRP A 64 4.79 -43.93 -34.52
N PRO A 65 5.01 -44.85 -35.49
CA PRO A 65 5.19 -44.53 -36.90
C PRO A 65 4.00 -43.76 -37.48
N GLN A 66 4.26 -42.95 -38.53
CA GLN A 66 3.28 -42.04 -39.14
C GLN A 66 2.12 -42.79 -39.83
N LYS A 67 2.38 -44.00 -40.33
CA LYS A 67 1.42 -44.85 -41.09
C LYS A 67 1.46 -46.29 -40.58
N HIS A 68 0.51 -47.13 -41.01
CA HIS A 68 0.41 -48.56 -40.74
C HIS A 68 0.17 -48.99 -39.28
N THR A 69 -0.36 -48.12 -38.44
CA THR A 69 -0.65 -48.43 -37.01
C THR A 69 -2.15 -48.47 -36.68
N GLY A 70 -3.02 -48.07 -37.61
CA GLY A 70 -4.48 -47.96 -37.36
C GLY A 70 -4.86 -46.94 -36.30
N ARG A 71 -3.89 -46.17 -35.74
CA ARG A 71 -4.09 -45.16 -34.68
C ARG A 71 -4.02 -43.74 -35.25
N ALA A 72 -4.61 -42.79 -34.53
CA ALA A 72 -4.48 -41.39 -34.86
C ALA A 72 -3.00 -40.96 -34.85
N ARG A 73 -2.61 -40.11 -35.78
CA ARG A 73 -1.24 -39.59 -35.88
C ARG A 73 -0.87 -38.75 -34.68
N GLN A 74 0.25 -39.03 -34.05
CA GLN A 74 0.75 -38.31 -32.88
C GLN A 74 2.22 -37.94 -33.05
N GLY A 75 2.58 -36.82 -32.47
CA GLY A 75 3.96 -36.38 -32.38
C GLY A 75 4.62 -36.81 -31.06
N SER A 76 5.03 -35.85 -30.29
CA SER A 76 5.67 -36.01 -28.97
C SER A 76 4.63 -36.15 -27.86
N ARG A 77 5.02 -36.76 -26.73
CA ARG A 77 4.19 -36.95 -25.54
C ARG A 77 4.03 -35.68 -24.72
N ASP A 78 4.84 -34.66 -24.96
CA ASP A 78 4.77 -33.33 -24.34
C ASP A 78 3.58 -32.47 -24.81
N ALA A 79 2.86 -32.93 -25.86
CA ALA A 79 1.74 -32.22 -26.43
C ALA A 79 0.57 -32.08 -25.42
N PRO A 80 -0.20 -30.96 -25.47
CA PRO A 80 -1.20 -30.63 -24.44
C PRO A 80 -2.38 -31.60 -24.36
N GLN A 81 -2.64 -32.41 -25.41
CA GLN A 81 -3.70 -33.41 -25.38
C GLN A 81 -3.32 -34.67 -24.57
N TRP A 82 -2.07 -34.81 -24.20
CA TRP A 82 -1.60 -35.94 -23.41
C TRP A 82 -1.60 -35.61 -21.91
N TYR A 83 -1.87 -36.64 -21.13
CA TYR A 83 -1.74 -36.53 -19.66
C TYR A 83 -0.29 -36.20 -19.30
N HIS A 84 -0.11 -35.21 -18.43
CA HIS A 84 1.17 -34.57 -18.09
C HIS A 84 1.85 -33.80 -19.26
N GLY A 85 1.17 -33.54 -20.36
CA GLY A 85 1.66 -32.63 -21.40
C GLY A 85 1.70 -31.17 -20.98
N GLY A 86 2.29 -30.32 -21.81
CA GLY A 86 2.39 -28.87 -21.53
C GLY A 86 1.05 -28.15 -21.58
N VAL A 87 0.91 -27.08 -20.82
CA VAL A 87 -0.26 -26.21 -20.83
C VAL A 87 -0.11 -25.16 -21.92
N VAL A 88 -1.15 -24.96 -22.76
CA VAL A 88 -1.10 -24.01 -23.89
C VAL A 88 -1.28 -22.58 -23.44
N PHE A 89 -2.41 -22.28 -22.78
CA PHE A 89 -2.80 -20.92 -22.33
C PHE A 89 -2.77 -20.77 -20.80
N GLY A 90 -1.80 -21.39 -20.17
CA GLY A 90 -1.63 -21.26 -18.73
C GLY A 90 -1.10 -19.88 -18.31
N PRO A 91 -1.15 -19.58 -17.01
CA PRO A 91 -0.63 -18.34 -16.49
C PRO A 91 0.87 -18.22 -16.75
N ARG A 92 1.30 -17.00 -17.09
CA ARG A 92 2.72 -16.66 -17.28
C ARG A 92 3.10 -15.55 -16.31
N PRO A 93 4.35 -15.49 -15.85
CA PRO A 93 4.83 -14.40 -15.02
C PRO A 93 4.59 -13.05 -15.71
N ARG A 94 3.93 -12.13 -15.00
CA ARG A 94 3.69 -10.78 -15.51
C ARG A 94 3.71 -9.77 -14.39
N SER A 95 4.06 -8.54 -14.71
CA SER A 95 3.94 -7.41 -13.79
C SER A 95 2.49 -6.93 -13.72
N TYR A 96 2.01 -6.71 -12.49
CA TYR A 96 0.71 -6.08 -12.22
C TYR A 96 0.86 -4.60 -11.86
N GLN A 97 2.04 -4.04 -12.04
CA GLN A 97 2.34 -2.66 -11.68
C GLN A 97 1.47 -1.67 -12.47
N GLN A 98 0.74 -0.84 -11.73
CA GLN A 98 -0.06 0.26 -12.25
C GLN A 98 0.57 1.59 -11.86
N LYS A 99 0.71 2.50 -12.83
CA LYS A 99 1.21 3.85 -12.62
C LYS A 99 0.05 4.79 -12.28
N MET A 100 0.29 5.79 -11.42
CA MET A 100 -0.66 6.84 -11.09
C MET A 100 0.10 8.15 -10.82
N PRO A 101 -0.30 9.28 -11.39
CA PRO A 101 0.33 10.57 -11.15
C PRO A 101 0.37 10.95 -9.66
N LYS A 102 1.45 11.60 -9.22
CA LYS A 102 1.61 12.02 -7.82
C LYS A 102 0.47 12.94 -7.36
N LYS A 103 0.00 13.87 -8.21
CA LYS A 103 -1.13 14.77 -7.93
C LYS A 103 -2.41 13.99 -7.62
N MET A 104 -2.73 12.95 -8.43
CA MET A 104 -3.91 12.11 -8.22
C MET A 104 -3.82 11.30 -6.91
N ARG A 105 -2.64 10.74 -6.60
CA ARG A 105 -2.44 10.00 -5.33
C ARG A 105 -2.64 10.89 -4.11
N ARG A 106 -2.10 12.11 -4.12
CA ARG A 106 -2.28 13.08 -3.04
C ARG A 106 -3.72 13.54 -2.91
N ALA A 107 -4.41 13.78 -4.04
CA ALA A 107 -5.83 14.13 -4.03
C ALA A 107 -6.69 13.00 -3.43
N ALA A 108 -6.38 11.73 -3.75
CA ALA A 108 -7.06 10.58 -3.17
C ALA A 108 -6.84 10.48 -1.65
N LEU A 109 -5.61 10.71 -1.16
CA LEU A 109 -5.30 10.72 0.27
C LEU A 109 -6.01 11.86 1.01
N ARG A 110 -5.99 13.08 0.46
CA ARG A 110 -6.73 14.22 1.03
C ARG A 110 -8.22 13.93 1.10
N SER A 111 -8.80 13.34 0.04
CA SER A 111 -10.21 12.93 0.05
C SER A 111 -10.50 11.91 1.15
N ALA A 112 -9.64 10.92 1.37
CA ALA A 112 -9.82 9.93 2.42
C ALA A 112 -9.69 10.52 3.83
N LEU A 113 -8.72 11.43 4.04
CA LEU A 113 -8.59 12.17 5.30
C LEU A 113 -9.79 13.08 5.57
N SER A 114 -10.33 13.72 4.54
CA SER A 114 -11.53 14.57 4.66
C SER A 114 -12.78 13.76 5.03
N VAL A 115 -12.91 12.52 4.53
CA VAL A 115 -14.00 11.62 4.96
C VAL A 115 -13.84 11.29 6.44
N LYS A 116 -12.66 10.85 6.85
CA LYS A 116 -12.38 10.53 8.27
C LYS A 116 -12.58 11.72 9.21
N ALA A 117 -12.20 12.92 8.78
CA ALA A 117 -12.43 14.13 9.54
C ALA A 117 -13.92 14.43 9.72
N LYS A 118 -14.73 14.27 8.65
CA LYS A 118 -16.19 14.46 8.70
C LYS A 118 -16.90 13.45 9.60
N GLU A 119 -16.40 12.22 9.64
CA GLU A 119 -16.94 11.13 10.45
C GLU A 119 -16.46 11.16 11.91
N GLY A 120 -15.59 12.16 12.27
CA GLY A 120 -15.03 12.24 13.61
C GLY A 120 -14.04 11.12 13.97
N GLN A 121 -13.48 10.47 12.96
CA GLN A 121 -12.57 9.32 13.12
C GLN A 121 -11.09 9.74 13.27
N ILE A 122 -10.81 11.05 13.38
CA ILE A 122 -9.45 11.56 13.60
C ILE A 122 -9.35 12.00 15.07
N LEU A 123 -8.39 11.42 15.76
CA LEU A 123 -8.07 11.72 17.13
C LEU A 123 -6.66 12.31 17.20
N VAL A 124 -6.54 13.54 17.70
CA VAL A 124 -5.25 14.20 17.90
C VAL A 124 -4.79 13.98 19.34
N LEU A 125 -3.56 13.48 19.51
CA LEU A 125 -2.91 13.35 20.81
C LEU A 125 -1.87 14.46 21.02
N ASP A 126 -1.72 14.95 22.24
CA ASP A 126 -0.63 15.86 22.59
C ASP A 126 0.71 15.14 22.38
N ARG A 127 0.93 14.03 23.08
CA ARG A 127 2.11 13.16 22.92
C ARG A 127 1.73 11.70 23.08
N LEU A 128 2.47 10.83 22.41
CA LEU A 128 2.37 9.40 22.60
C LEU A 128 3.74 8.84 22.98
N GLU A 129 3.96 8.63 24.25
CA GLU A 129 5.19 8.07 24.79
C GLU A 129 4.87 6.86 25.67
N LEU A 130 5.64 5.79 25.51
CA LEU A 130 5.54 4.60 26.35
C LEU A 130 6.86 4.41 27.09
N PRO A 131 6.86 4.36 28.42
CA PRO A 131 8.08 4.13 29.22
C PRO A 131 8.65 2.75 28.94
N GLU A 132 7.79 1.75 28.78
CA GLU A 132 8.17 0.34 28.55
C GLU A 132 7.43 -0.23 27.35
N PRO A 133 8.03 -1.18 26.59
CA PRO A 133 7.43 -1.83 25.42
C PRO A 133 6.43 -2.93 25.84
N ARG A 134 5.40 -2.57 26.61
CA ARG A 134 4.37 -3.51 27.09
C ARG A 134 3.06 -3.34 26.36
N THR A 135 2.53 -4.42 25.81
CA THR A 135 1.22 -4.45 25.13
C THR A 135 0.07 -4.07 26.05
N LYS A 136 0.17 -4.42 27.34
CA LYS A 136 -0.83 -4.11 28.35
C LYS A 136 -1.01 -2.60 28.52
N LEU A 137 0.10 -1.84 28.63
CA LEU A 137 0.06 -0.37 28.73
C LEU A 137 -0.58 0.26 27.50
N MET A 138 -0.24 -0.21 26.31
CA MET A 138 -0.85 0.30 25.08
C MET A 138 -2.35 0.02 25.02
N LYS A 139 -2.78 -1.15 25.46
CA LYS A 139 -4.20 -1.50 25.53
C LYS A 139 -4.96 -0.61 26.50
N GLU A 140 -4.42 -0.37 27.69
CA GLU A 140 -5.00 0.52 28.69
C GLU A 140 -5.15 1.96 28.16
N ILE A 141 -4.14 2.49 27.42
CA ILE A 141 -4.22 3.80 26.78
C ILE A 141 -5.34 3.83 25.75
N LEU A 142 -5.42 2.83 24.89
CA LEU A 142 -6.47 2.77 23.86
C LEU A 142 -7.88 2.62 24.45
N GLU A 143 -8.04 1.94 25.59
CA GLU A 143 -9.32 1.81 26.29
C GLU A 143 -9.78 3.13 26.96
N ARG A 144 -8.86 4.02 27.31
CA ARG A 144 -9.17 5.37 27.87
C ARG A 144 -9.57 6.37 26.79
N LEU A 145 -9.12 6.17 25.56
CA LEU A 145 -9.38 7.09 24.46
C LEU A 145 -10.69 6.75 23.75
N PRO A 146 -11.41 7.72 23.19
CA PRO A 146 -12.63 7.49 22.41
C PRO A 146 -12.29 6.93 21.02
N VAL A 147 -11.76 5.72 20.96
CA VAL A 147 -11.35 5.07 19.72
C VAL A 147 -12.31 3.96 19.33
N GLY A 148 -12.44 3.71 18.02
CA GLY A 148 -13.20 2.60 17.49
C GLY A 148 -12.48 1.24 17.62
N GLN A 149 -13.03 0.22 16.97
CA GLN A 149 -12.52 -1.16 17.06
C GLN A 149 -11.11 -1.33 16.46
N SER A 150 -10.75 -0.51 15.50
CA SER A 150 -9.46 -0.61 14.80
C SER A 150 -8.78 0.76 14.71
N VAL A 151 -7.48 0.80 15.00
CA VAL A 151 -6.73 2.03 15.20
C VAL A 151 -5.47 2.06 14.36
N LEU A 152 -5.27 3.16 13.64
CA LEU A 152 -4.03 3.46 12.92
C LEU A 152 -3.31 4.62 13.64
N ILE A 153 -2.08 4.40 14.07
CA ILE A 153 -1.25 5.39 14.76
C ILE A 153 -0.21 5.93 13.79
N LEU A 154 -0.09 7.24 13.67
CA LEU A 154 0.98 7.86 12.88
C LEU A 154 2.11 8.31 13.81
N LEU A 155 3.34 7.93 13.48
CA LEU A 155 4.54 8.24 14.26
C LEU A 155 5.60 8.81 13.33
N ALA A 156 6.16 9.98 13.67
CA ALA A 156 7.23 10.62 12.89
C ALA A 156 8.56 9.87 13.08
N ASP A 157 8.87 9.53 14.32
CA ASP A 157 10.07 8.79 14.67
C ASP A 157 9.77 7.33 15.03
N PRO A 158 10.68 6.41 14.80
CA PRO A 158 10.51 5.01 15.16
C PRO A 158 10.66 4.80 16.67
N HIS A 159 9.64 5.17 17.43
CA HIS A 159 9.55 4.83 18.87
C HIS A 159 9.48 3.31 19.04
N GLU A 160 10.63 2.71 19.35
CA GLU A 160 10.76 1.26 19.41
C GLU A 160 9.83 0.62 20.46
N ASN A 161 9.58 1.32 21.57
CA ASN A 161 8.65 0.87 22.60
C ASN A 161 7.21 0.78 22.07
N ILE A 162 6.75 1.79 21.33
CA ILE A 162 5.40 1.79 20.74
C ILE A 162 5.29 0.68 19.68
N LYS A 163 6.31 0.54 18.84
CA LYS A 163 6.37 -0.50 17.82
C LYS A 163 6.23 -1.90 18.40
N ARG A 164 6.99 -2.20 19.45
CA ARG A 164 6.92 -3.51 20.14
C ARG A 164 5.60 -3.70 20.87
N ALA A 165 5.07 -2.66 21.51
CA ALA A 165 3.81 -2.71 22.24
C ALA A 165 2.59 -2.93 21.31
N THR A 166 2.61 -2.38 20.09
CA THR A 166 1.51 -2.49 19.13
C THR A 166 1.55 -3.75 18.27
N HIS A 167 2.74 -4.35 18.07
CA HIS A 167 2.94 -5.46 17.13
C HIS A 167 2.02 -6.67 17.38
N ASN A 168 1.72 -6.98 18.63
CA ASN A 168 0.87 -8.12 19.00
C ASN A 168 -0.64 -7.79 19.03
N LEU A 169 -1.03 -6.54 18.77
CA LEU A 169 -2.43 -6.14 18.76
C LEU A 169 -2.98 -6.23 17.32
N PRO A 170 -3.95 -7.14 17.03
CA PRO A 170 -4.40 -7.40 15.65
C PRO A 170 -5.12 -6.19 15.02
N ASN A 171 -5.78 -5.38 15.85
CA ASN A 171 -6.57 -4.23 15.40
C ASN A 171 -5.82 -2.89 15.47
N VAL A 172 -4.54 -2.91 15.80
CA VAL A 172 -3.71 -1.70 15.91
C VAL A 172 -2.55 -1.79 14.94
N ALA A 173 -2.31 -0.72 14.20
CA ALA A 173 -1.12 -0.59 13.38
C ALA A 173 -0.51 0.79 13.57
N TYR A 174 0.78 0.89 13.26
CA TYR A 174 1.47 2.18 13.21
C TYR A 174 2.08 2.37 11.82
N LEU A 175 2.14 3.62 11.39
CA LEU A 175 2.77 4.02 10.14
C LEU A 175 3.54 5.33 10.31
N HIS A 176 4.60 5.49 9.52
CA HIS A 176 5.23 6.79 9.34
C HIS A 176 4.33 7.69 8.47
N PRO A 177 4.17 8.99 8.76
CA PRO A 177 3.25 9.90 8.05
C PRO A 177 3.49 9.92 6.54
N MET A 178 4.72 9.84 6.08
CA MET A 178 5.06 9.77 4.66
C MET A 178 4.68 8.44 3.97
N CYS A 179 4.42 7.39 4.75
CA CYS A 179 3.97 6.07 4.28
C CYS A 179 2.44 5.93 4.30
N LEU A 180 1.72 6.99 4.66
CA LEU A 180 0.27 7.00 4.69
C LEU A 180 -0.31 6.57 3.32
N ASN A 181 -1.26 5.65 3.36
CA ASN A 181 -1.83 5.05 2.17
C ASN A 181 -3.33 4.79 2.32
N ILE A 182 -4.02 4.64 1.19
CA ILE A 182 -5.48 4.50 1.17
C ILE A 182 -5.96 3.17 1.76
N ARG A 183 -5.22 2.09 1.54
CA ARG A 183 -5.60 0.78 2.06
C ARG A 183 -5.72 0.80 3.59
N ASP A 184 -4.73 1.38 4.25
CA ASP A 184 -4.71 1.41 5.70
C ASP A 184 -5.71 2.44 6.26
N LEU A 185 -5.92 3.59 5.60
CA LEU A 185 -6.98 4.53 5.96
C LEU A 185 -8.38 3.90 5.87
N PHE A 186 -8.62 2.97 4.95
CA PHE A 186 -9.91 2.28 4.84
C PHE A 186 -10.03 1.07 5.78
N LYS A 187 -8.89 0.45 6.13
CA LYS A 187 -8.87 -0.72 7.00
C LYS A 187 -9.15 -0.35 8.46
N TYR A 188 -8.54 0.74 8.92
CA TYR A 188 -8.62 1.17 10.32
C TYR A 188 -9.68 2.27 10.47
N GLU A 189 -10.52 2.13 11.49
CA GLU A 189 -11.60 3.06 11.75
C GLU A 189 -11.08 4.39 12.29
N THR A 190 -10.30 4.36 13.37
CA THR A 190 -9.78 5.57 14.00
C THR A 190 -8.33 5.84 13.61
N LEU A 191 -8.04 7.08 13.28
CA LEU A 191 -6.69 7.58 12.97
C LEU A 191 -6.19 8.42 14.15
N ILE A 192 -5.15 7.95 14.83
CA ILE A 192 -4.48 8.69 15.90
C ILE A 192 -3.28 9.44 15.31
N ILE A 193 -3.25 10.74 15.52
CA ILE A 193 -2.20 11.64 15.03
C ILE A 193 -1.63 12.41 16.23
N PRO A 194 -0.40 12.16 16.67
CA PRO A 194 0.30 13.05 17.59
C PRO A 194 0.45 14.45 17.01
N GLN A 195 0.44 15.46 17.86
CA GLN A 195 0.44 16.86 17.43
C GLN A 195 1.69 17.25 16.63
N ASP A 196 2.84 16.66 16.93
CA ASP A 196 4.11 16.83 16.22
C ASP A 196 4.09 16.30 14.79
N VAL A 197 3.21 15.32 14.50
CA VAL A 197 3.08 14.66 13.19
C VAL A 197 2.20 15.44 12.22
N LEU A 198 1.26 16.26 12.71
CA LEU A 198 0.33 17.01 11.88
C LEU A 198 1.00 17.89 10.82
N PRO A 199 1.98 18.76 11.16
CA PRO A 199 2.63 19.62 10.17
C PRO A 199 3.34 18.81 9.08
N ILE A 200 3.89 17.63 9.42
CA ILE A 200 4.57 16.76 8.44
C ILE A 200 3.59 16.26 7.38
N ILE A 201 2.39 15.84 7.80
CA ILE A 201 1.34 15.36 6.89
C ILE A 201 0.84 16.49 6.01
N GLU A 202 0.56 17.64 6.61
CA GLU A 202 0.04 18.82 5.93
C GLU A 202 1.01 19.30 4.85
N ASP A 203 2.27 19.49 5.18
CA ASP A 203 3.30 19.92 4.23
C ASP A 203 3.53 18.89 3.11
N TRP A 204 3.54 17.60 3.46
CA TRP A 204 3.71 16.57 2.44
C TRP A 204 2.55 16.52 1.43
N LEU A 205 1.32 16.70 1.88
CA LEU A 205 0.14 16.63 1.01
C LEU A 205 -0.10 17.92 0.23
N THR A 206 0.29 19.09 0.76
CA THR A 206 0.14 20.40 0.08
C THR A 206 1.31 20.74 -0.83
N ARG A 207 2.50 20.19 -0.55
CA ARG A 207 3.72 20.48 -1.32
C ARG A 207 3.52 20.36 -2.82
N PRO A 208 3.88 21.38 -3.63
CA PRO A 208 3.72 21.33 -5.07
C PRO A 208 4.51 20.19 -5.70
N VAL A 209 3.92 19.50 -6.68
CA VAL A 209 4.61 18.46 -7.44
C VAL A 209 5.43 19.13 -8.53
N VAL A 210 6.72 19.32 -8.29
CA VAL A 210 7.65 19.80 -9.30
C VAL A 210 7.81 18.70 -10.37
N PRO A 211 7.54 18.99 -11.65
CA PRO A 211 7.80 18.04 -12.73
C PRO A 211 9.30 17.78 -12.80
N LYS A 212 9.71 16.51 -12.91
CA LYS A 212 11.10 16.21 -13.24
C LYS A 212 11.40 16.87 -14.57
N LYS A 213 12.30 17.88 -14.61
CA LYS A 213 12.85 18.37 -15.87
C LYS A 213 13.48 17.16 -16.56
N PHE A 214 13.05 16.90 -17.80
CA PHE A 214 13.75 15.99 -18.68
C PHE A 214 15.14 16.59 -18.87
N VAL A 215 16.14 16.04 -18.23
CA VAL A 215 17.53 16.25 -18.63
C VAL A 215 17.66 15.49 -19.94
N SER A 216 17.51 16.22 -21.06
CA SER A 216 17.86 15.69 -22.37
C SER A 216 19.30 15.23 -22.31
N ALA A 217 19.53 13.97 -22.56
CA ALA A 217 20.86 13.38 -22.70
C ALA A 217 21.52 13.88 -24.02
N SER A 218 21.80 15.17 -24.09
CA SER A 218 22.51 15.81 -25.19
C SER A 218 23.64 16.65 -24.65
N THR A 219 24.63 16.01 -24.02
CA THR A 219 25.96 16.60 -23.82
C THR A 219 26.95 15.47 -23.45
N GLY A 220 27.21 14.61 -24.40
CA GLY A 220 28.19 13.51 -24.25
C GLY A 220 28.92 13.16 -25.55
N ALA A 221 29.03 14.14 -26.51
CA ALA A 221 29.73 13.90 -27.75
C ALA A 221 30.59 15.12 -28.14
N ALA A 222 31.50 15.57 -27.21
CA ALA A 222 32.53 16.54 -27.56
C ALA A 222 33.66 16.45 -26.54
N LEU A 223 34.41 15.34 -26.56
CA LEU A 223 35.73 15.26 -25.94
C LEU A 223 36.44 13.96 -26.40
N LYS A 224 36.65 13.82 -27.73
CA LYS A 224 37.69 12.97 -28.32
C LYS A 224 38.06 13.56 -29.68
N ALA A 225 38.90 14.61 -29.66
CA ALA A 225 39.76 14.99 -30.73
C ALA A 225 40.74 16.05 -30.15
N GLY A 226 41.93 15.68 -29.84
CA GLY A 226 43.01 16.50 -29.34
C GLY A 226 44.08 15.60 -28.81
#